data_b8b6f569393721292ae0c8f8c1d04bf0
#
_entry.id   b8b6f569393721292ae0c8f8c1d04bf0
#
_cell.length_a   1.000
_cell.length_b   1.000
_cell.length_c   1.000
_cell.angle_alpha   90.00
_cell.angle_beta   90.00
_cell.angle_gamma   90.00
#
_symmetry.space_group_name_H-M   'P 1'
#
loop_
_entity.id
_entity.type
_entity.pdbx_description
1 polymer ?
#
loop_
_entity_poly.entity_id
_entity_poly.type
_entity_poly.pdbx_seq_one_letter_code
_entity_poly.pdbx_strand_id
1 'polypeptide(L)'
;MAGLVMDHALQGRACEASRLASEDWTLIESLGDATLMVGLSFPLVYAQAEGGEWCDVLGWSQRVIDLADGDPSKGNFLVGCPLAFALAARAVARYWHGHAGWRDDVHRAIAMARSVDPLSYAGVVGWVYNPGIPYGALAADDRAAREIEDALRIADRSGDDLALAVARMTLGVALVHRHTDAERDRGQKLLAEVSDAFPRQGYLLCDVPLVNVYLARERARCGDRDEAILLMRAAVDNQFRGGQPLLWGVLATGVLVETLLDRCADGDVAEAEAAIERLAAAHDEGLVIREILRLRVRALLARAHGDATAYADFRDRYRDMAKTLGYEGHMAWAEAMP
;
A
#
# COMPACT_ATOMS: atom_id res chain seq x y z
N MET A 1 1.94 -22.30 13.26
CA MET A 1 2.42 -21.84 11.93
C MET A 1 2.13 -20.36 11.70
N ALA A 2 0.94 -19.82 11.99
CA ALA A 2 0.58 -18.41 11.76
C ALA A 2 1.59 -17.36 12.29
N GLY A 3 2.19 -17.58 13.47
CA GLY A 3 3.26 -16.71 13.98
C GLY A 3 4.53 -16.71 13.14
N LEU A 4 4.92 -17.85 12.55
CA LEU A 4 6.05 -17.95 11.65
C LEU A 4 5.76 -17.26 10.31
N VAL A 5 4.53 -17.43 9.79
CA VAL A 5 4.07 -16.73 8.59
C VAL A 5 4.19 -15.21 8.77
N MET A 6 3.70 -14.70 9.92
CA MET A 6 3.77 -13.27 10.24
C MET A 6 5.22 -12.77 10.37
N ASP A 7 6.09 -13.55 11.03
CA ASP A 7 7.52 -13.19 11.13
C ASP A 7 8.17 -13.07 9.74
N HIS A 8 7.97 -14.04 8.85
CA HIS A 8 8.49 -13.97 7.49
C HIS A 8 7.95 -12.75 6.72
N ALA A 9 6.66 -12.47 6.82
CA ALA A 9 6.04 -11.33 6.15
C ALA A 9 6.62 -10.00 6.66
N LEU A 10 6.69 -9.82 7.98
CA LEU A 10 7.23 -8.60 8.61
C LEU A 10 8.72 -8.38 8.29
N GLN A 11 9.47 -9.47 8.06
CA GLN A 11 10.89 -9.42 7.65
C GLN A 11 11.08 -9.16 6.14
N GLY A 12 10.00 -9.01 5.37
CA GLY A 12 10.07 -8.80 3.92
C GLY A 12 10.41 -10.06 3.11
N ARG A 13 10.24 -11.25 3.70
CA ARG A 13 10.40 -12.55 3.01
C ARG A 13 9.06 -13.00 2.41
N ALA A 14 8.54 -12.17 1.48
CA ALA A 14 7.17 -12.27 1.00
C ALA A 14 6.85 -13.62 0.31
N CYS A 15 7.70 -14.11 -0.57
CA CYS A 15 7.49 -15.40 -1.25
C CYS A 15 7.40 -16.57 -0.27
N GLU A 16 8.25 -16.58 0.76
CA GLU A 16 8.29 -17.64 1.75
C GLU A 16 7.08 -17.55 2.68
N ALA A 17 6.71 -16.32 3.09
CA ALA A 17 5.51 -16.06 3.89
C ALA A 17 4.23 -16.50 3.15
N SER A 18 4.06 -16.12 1.88
CA SER A 18 2.90 -16.46 1.06
C SER A 18 2.75 -17.98 0.88
N ARG A 19 3.87 -18.69 0.58
CA ARG A 19 3.85 -20.15 0.47
C ARG A 19 3.40 -20.81 1.79
N LEU A 20 3.99 -20.41 2.92
CA LEU A 20 3.63 -20.94 4.23
C LEU A 20 2.18 -20.59 4.62
N ALA A 21 1.69 -19.41 4.22
CA ALA A 21 0.32 -19.00 4.45
C ALA A 21 -0.68 -19.93 3.74
N SER A 22 -0.41 -20.30 2.50
CA SER A 22 -1.26 -21.23 1.74
C SER A 22 -1.30 -22.62 2.36
N GLU A 23 -0.16 -23.12 2.85
CA GLU A 23 -0.09 -24.40 3.56
C GLU A 23 -0.87 -24.34 4.89
N ASP A 24 -0.70 -23.27 5.66
CA ASP A 24 -1.36 -23.08 6.96
C ASP A 24 -2.88 -22.87 6.80
N TRP A 25 -3.30 -22.13 5.77
CA TRP A 25 -4.72 -21.97 5.44
C TRP A 25 -5.40 -23.32 5.20
N THR A 26 -4.79 -24.16 4.36
CA THR A 26 -5.31 -25.51 4.06
C THR A 26 -5.42 -26.35 5.33
N LEU A 27 -4.42 -26.28 6.21
CA LEU A 27 -4.41 -27.00 7.47
C LEU A 27 -5.53 -26.54 8.39
N ILE A 28 -5.68 -25.22 8.60
CA ILE A 28 -6.69 -24.66 9.49
C ILE A 28 -8.11 -24.96 8.96
N GLU A 29 -8.30 -24.87 7.65
CA GLU A 29 -9.58 -25.21 7.01
C GLU A 29 -9.96 -26.68 7.23
N SER A 30 -8.98 -27.58 7.20
CA SER A 30 -9.21 -29.02 7.47
C SER A 30 -9.69 -29.35 8.89
N LEU A 31 -9.43 -28.44 9.86
CA LEU A 31 -9.88 -28.59 11.24
C LEU A 31 -11.37 -28.29 11.41
N GLY A 32 -11.99 -27.57 10.49
CA GLY A 32 -13.42 -27.23 10.50
C GLY A 32 -13.86 -26.30 11.63
N ASP A 33 -12.92 -25.67 12.36
CA ASP A 33 -13.22 -24.73 13.44
C ASP A 33 -13.27 -23.29 12.93
N ALA A 34 -14.48 -22.75 12.80
CA ALA A 34 -14.73 -21.40 12.31
C ALA A 34 -14.07 -20.30 13.16
N THR A 35 -14.00 -20.48 14.49
CA THR A 35 -13.41 -19.50 15.41
C THR A 35 -11.89 -19.48 15.23
N LEU A 36 -11.28 -20.65 15.10
CA LEU A 36 -9.85 -20.78 14.84
C LEU A 36 -9.47 -20.20 13.46
N MET A 37 -10.27 -20.48 12.43
CA MET A 37 -10.07 -19.90 11.10
C MET A 37 -10.09 -18.36 11.12
N VAL A 38 -11.10 -17.78 11.76
CA VAL A 38 -11.22 -16.32 11.90
C VAL A 38 -10.02 -15.76 12.66
N GLY A 39 -9.65 -16.36 13.78
CA GLY A 39 -8.61 -15.82 14.67
C GLY A 39 -7.18 -15.95 14.13
N LEU A 40 -6.91 -16.93 13.28
CA LEU A 40 -5.58 -17.14 12.66
C LEU A 40 -5.47 -16.51 11.27
N SER A 41 -6.54 -15.94 10.72
CA SER A 41 -6.59 -15.44 9.34
C SER A 41 -5.69 -14.24 9.07
N PHE A 42 -5.54 -13.32 10.04
CA PHE A 42 -4.82 -12.07 9.80
C PHE A 42 -3.39 -12.26 9.30
N PRO A 43 -2.51 -13.07 9.95
CA PRO A 43 -1.17 -13.34 9.44
C PRO A 43 -1.14 -13.92 8.04
N LEU A 44 -2.10 -14.78 7.71
CA LEU A 44 -2.16 -15.47 6.42
C LEU A 44 -2.57 -14.51 5.30
N VAL A 45 -3.61 -13.72 5.53
CA VAL A 45 -4.08 -12.69 4.58
C VAL A 45 -3.01 -11.61 4.39
N TYR A 46 -2.31 -11.21 5.46
CA TYR A 46 -1.20 -10.26 5.39
C TYR A 46 -0.07 -10.79 4.52
N ALA A 47 0.36 -12.03 4.73
CA ALA A 47 1.43 -12.64 3.94
C ALA A 47 1.08 -12.76 2.45
N GLN A 48 -0.17 -13.06 2.11
CA GLN A 48 -0.62 -13.08 0.71
C GLN A 48 -0.63 -11.68 0.09
N ALA A 49 -1.04 -10.66 0.84
CA ALA A 49 -0.97 -9.28 0.37
C ALA A 49 0.47 -8.83 0.10
N GLU A 50 1.41 -9.14 1.00
CA GLU A 50 2.85 -8.87 0.79
C GLU A 50 3.42 -9.65 -0.41
N GLY A 51 2.93 -10.85 -0.68
CA GLY A 51 3.27 -11.65 -1.87
C GLY A 51 2.64 -11.14 -3.16
N GLY A 52 1.64 -10.27 -3.08
CA GLY A 52 0.91 -9.77 -4.25
C GLY A 52 -0.20 -10.71 -4.75
N GLU A 53 -0.56 -11.72 -3.96
CA GLU A 53 -1.57 -12.75 -4.28
C GLU A 53 -3.00 -12.22 -4.01
N TRP A 54 -3.42 -11.22 -4.75
CA TRP A 54 -4.64 -10.47 -4.47
C TRP A 54 -5.93 -11.26 -4.68
N CYS A 55 -5.93 -12.28 -5.52
CA CYS A 55 -7.05 -13.21 -5.65
C CYS A 55 -7.27 -14.02 -4.36
N ASP A 56 -6.18 -14.50 -3.75
CA ASP A 56 -6.23 -15.21 -2.47
C ASP A 56 -6.66 -14.27 -1.33
N VAL A 57 -6.11 -13.05 -1.28
CA VAL A 57 -6.54 -12.02 -0.32
C VAL A 57 -8.05 -11.79 -0.40
N LEU A 58 -8.60 -11.66 -1.61
CA LEU A 58 -10.04 -11.46 -1.82
C LEU A 58 -10.86 -12.66 -1.33
N GLY A 59 -10.46 -13.87 -1.74
CA GLY A 59 -11.16 -15.11 -1.39
C GLY A 59 -11.12 -15.40 0.11
N TRP A 60 -9.93 -15.31 0.73
CA TRP A 60 -9.77 -15.59 2.15
C TRP A 60 -10.45 -14.55 3.02
N SER A 61 -10.33 -13.27 2.69
CA SER A 61 -11.04 -12.21 3.42
C SER A 61 -12.56 -12.39 3.36
N GLN A 62 -13.12 -12.76 2.21
CA GLN A 62 -14.55 -13.08 2.09
C GLN A 62 -14.92 -14.26 2.99
N ARG A 63 -14.12 -15.33 2.97
CA ARG A 63 -14.36 -16.51 3.82
C ARG A 63 -14.36 -16.17 5.31
N VAL A 64 -13.41 -15.33 5.75
CA VAL A 64 -13.34 -14.87 7.15
C VAL A 64 -14.59 -14.07 7.52
N ILE A 65 -15.05 -13.16 6.65
CA ILE A 65 -16.24 -12.35 6.88
C ILE A 65 -17.48 -13.23 7.01
N ASP A 66 -17.63 -14.24 6.14
CA ASP A 66 -18.75 -15.17 6.19
C ASP A 66 -18.72 -16.00 7.47
N LEU A 67 -17.55 -16.51 7.87
CA LEU A 67 -17.38 -17.28 9.09
C LEU A 67 -17.55 -16.45 10.37
N ALA A 68 -17.17 -15.18 10.36
CA ALA A 68 -17.36 -14.30 11.52
C ALA A 68 -18.83 -13.99 11.76
N ASP A 69 -19.69 -14.05 10.73
CA ASP A 69 -21.15 -13.85 10.81
C ASP A 69 -21.54 -12.54 11.53
N GLY A 70 -20.77 -11.48 11.29
CA GLY A 70 -20.98 -10.15 11.87
C GLY A 70 -20.48 -9.99 13.30
N ASP A 71 -19.93 -11.02 13.95
CA ASP A 71 -19.39 -10.93 15.30
C ASP A 71 -17.96 -10.36 15.32
N PRO A 72 -17.72 -9.13 15.81
CA PRO A 72 -16.41 -8.50 15.83
C PRO A 72 -15.45 -9.16 16.85
N SER A 73 -15.97 -9.93 17.81
CA SER A 73 -15.18 -10.57 18.84
C SER A 73 -14.74 -11.98 18.49
N LYS A 74 -15.28 -12.56 17.42
CA LYS A 74 -14.95 -13.92 17.02
C LYS A 74 -13.49 -14.06 16.62
N GLY A 75 -12.78 -14.97 17.28
CA GLY A 75 -11.37 -15.24 17.00
C GLY A 75 -10.39 -14.15 17.46
N ASN A 76 -10.75 -13.29 18.40
CA ASN A 76 -9.96 -12.14 18.89
C ASN A 76 -8.77 -12.51 19.79
N PHE A 77 -8.03 -13.56 19.48
CA PHE A 77 -6.90 -14.01 20.28
C PHE A 77 -5.51 -13.65 19.71
N LEU A 78 -5.38 -13.25 18.44
CA LEU A 78 -4.15 -12.70 17.86
C LEU A 78 -4.26 -11.18 17.65
N VAL A 79 -5.39 -10.73 17.11
CA VAL A 79 -5.72 -9.32 16.90
C VAL A 79 -7.10 -9.07 17.51
N GLY A 80 -7.33 -7.86 18.00
CA GLY A 80 -8.58 -7.55 18.73
C GLY A 80 -9.85 -7.64 17.88
N CYS A 81 -9.75 -7.41 16.55
CA CYS A 81 -10.89 -7.49 15.64
C CYS A 81 -10.54 -8.09 14.28
N PRO A 82 -10.44 -9.44 14.15
CA PRO A 82 -10.13 -10.09 12.87
C PRO A 82 -11.11 -9.74 11.74
N LEU A 83 -12.40 -9.56 12.06
CA LEU A 83 -13.41 -9.17 11.08
C LEU A 83 -13.13 -7.79 10.47
N ALA A 84 -12.67 -6.81 11.26
CA ALA A 84 -12.33 -5.49 10.75
C ALA A 84 -11.10 -5.56 9.81
N PHE A 85 -10.09 -6.35 10.15
CA PHE A 85 -8.94 -6.58 9.25
C PHE A 85 -9.35 -7.30 7.96
N ALA A 86 -10.25 -8.29 8.03
CA ALA A 86 -10.76 -8.97 6.85
C ALA A 86 -11.55 -8.03 5.93
N LEU A 87 -12.36 -7.14 6.49
CA LEU A 87 -13.06 -6.08 5.72
C LEU A 87 -12.08 -5.12 5.05
N ALA A 88 -11.03 -4.68 5.77
CA ALA A 88 -10.00 -3.81 5.22
C ALA A 88 -9.21 -4.50 4.09
N ALA A 89 -8.79 -5.74 4.29
CA ALA A 89 -8.09 -6.53 3.28
C ALA A 89 -8.95 -6.77 2.04
N ARG A 90 -10.24 -7.11 2.21
CA ARG A 90 -11.17 -7.24 1.09
C ARG A 90 -11.38 -5.92 0.35
N ALA A 91 -11.43 -4.80 1.05
CA ALA A 91 -11.53 -3.49 0.41
C ALA A 91 -10.34 -3.21 -0.50
N VAL A 92 -9.12 -3.48 0.00
CA VAL A 92 -7.89 -3.33 -0.78
C VAL A 92 -7.90 -4.26 -2.00
N ALA A 93 -8.16 -5.56 -1.81
CA ALA A 93 -8.23 -6.52 -2.90
C ALA A 93 -9.30 -6.13 -3.94
N ARG A 94 -10.46 -5.64 -3.51
CA ARG A 94 -11.52 -5.18 -4.41
C ARG A 94 -11.07 -4.01 -5.28
N TYR A 95 -10.46 -2.96 -4.74
CA TYR A 95 -10.00 -1.88 -5.60
C TYR A 95 -8.80 -2.29 -6.46
N TRP A 96 -7.97 -3.24 -6.04
CA TRP A 96 -6.92 -3.77 -6.90
C TRP A 96 -7.48 -4.44 -8.16
N HIS A 97 -8.62 -5.14 -8.04
CA HIS A 97 -9.33 -5.76 -9.16
C HIS A 97 -10.35 -4.84 -9.86
N GLY A 98 -10.56 -3.61 -9.39
CA GLY A 98 -11.59 -2.70 -9.91
C GLY A 98 -13.03 -3.10 -9.53
N HIS A 99 -13.20 -3.93 -8.50
CA HIS A 99 -14.51 -4.37 -8.04
C HIS A 99 -15.21 -3.29 -7.21
N ALA A 100 -16.53 -3.15 -7.37
CA ALA A 100 -17.33 -2.23 -6.57
C ALA A 100 -17.46 -2.66 -5.09
N GLY A 101 -17.92 -1.73 -4.24
CA GLY A 101 -18.24 -1.99 -2.84
C GLY A 101 -17.04 -1.89 -1.88
N TRP A 102 -15.84 -1.59 -2.36
CA TRP A 102 -14.66 -1.45 -1.51
C TRP A 102 -14.77 -0.29 -0.51
N ARG A 103 -15.47 0.80 -0.87
CA ARG A 103 -15.68 1.95 0.04
C ARG A 103 -16.54 1.59 1.25
N ASP A 104 -17.57 0.79 1.05
CA ASP A 104 -18.44 0.32 2.14
C ASP A 104 -17.63 -0.58 3.10
N ASP A 105 -16.76 -1.43 2.55
CA ASP A 105 -15.85 -2.24 3.37
C ASP A 105 -14.87 -1.38 4.17
N VAL A 106 -14.28 -0.34 3.57
CA VAL A 106 -13.42 0.64 4.26
C VAL A 106 -14.16 1.27 5.44
N HIS A 107 -15.35 1.83 5.20
CA HIS A 107 -16.13 2.49 6.26
C HIS A 107 -16.49 1.53 7.38
N ARG A 108 -16.91 0.31 7.05
CA ARG A 108 -17.26 -0.72 8.04
C ARG A 108 -16.05 -1.17 8.85
N ALA A 109 -14.92 -1.41 8.18
CA ALA A 109 -13.69 -1.83 8.83
C ALA A 109 -13.21 -0.80 9.87
N ILE A 110 -13.09 0.45 9.47
CA ILE A 110 -12.63 1.56 10.32
C ILE A 110 -13.59 1.79 11.49
N ALA A 111 -14.89 1.85 11.23
CA ALA A 111 -15.90 2.06 12.27
C ALA A 111 -15.88 0.92 13.33
N MET A 112 -15.72 -0.33 12.87
CA MET A 112 -15.66 -1.51 13.73
C MET A 112 -14.38 -1.50 14.57
N ALA A 113 -13.20 -1.31 13.95
CA ALA A 113 -11.92 -1.35 14.65
C ALA A 113 -11.81 -0.26 15.73
N ARG A 114 -12.35 0.94 15.46
CA ARG A 114 -12.33 2.08 16.39
C ARG A 114 -12.94 1.76 17.76
N SER A 115 -13.93 0.85 17.82
CA SER A 115 -14.65 0.50 19.03
C SER A 115 -14.01 -0.65 19.83
N VAL A 116 -12.94 -1.27 19.32
CA VAL A 116 -12.36 -2.47 19.92
C VAL A 116 -11.09 -2.13 20.71
N ASP A 117 -9.98 -1.85 20.04
CA ASP A 117 -8.71 -1.55 20.70
C ASP A 117 -7.81 -0.66 19.83
N PRO A 118 -6.81 0.04 20.42
CA PRO A 118 -5.93 0.96 19.70
C PRO A 118 -5.12 0.31 18.59
N LEU A 119 -4.61 -0.90 18.78
CA LEU A 119 -3.79 -1.61 17.79
C LEU A 119 -4.63 -2.01 16.57
N SER A 120 -5.82 -2.59 16.79
CA SER A 120 -6.75 -2.93 15.71
C SER A 120 -7.16 -1.68 14.93
N TYR A 121 -7.42 -0.55 15.61
CA TYR A 121 -7.78 0.68 14.93
C TYR A 121 -6.62 1.25 14.09
N ALA A 122 -5.42 1.38 14.67
CA ALA A 122 -4.24 1.84 13.95
C ALA A 122 -3.88 0.90 12.77
N GLY A 123 -3.95 -0.41 13.00
CA GLY A 123 -3.68 -1.42 11.97
C GLY A 123 -4.68 -1.36 10.80
N VAL A 124 -5.98 -1.27 11.08
CA VAL A 124 -7.01 -1.16 10.04
C VAL A 124 -6.89 0.15 9.26
N VAL A 125 -6.65 1.27 9.94
CA VAL A 125 -6.39 2.57 9.31
C VAL A 125 -5.14 2.48 8.42
N GLY A 126 -4.07 1.84 8.91
CA GLY A 126 -2.87 1.57 8.13
C GLY A 126 -3.15 0.73 6.88
N TRP A 127 -3.87 -0.37 7.02
CA TRP A 127 -4.26 -1.24 5.90
C TRP A 127 -5.05 -0.52 4.80
N VAL A 128 -5.89 0.43 5.19
CA VAL A 128 -6.70 1.21 4.25
C VAL A 128 -5.88 2.30 3.56
N TYR A 129 -5.15 3.09 4.34
CA TYR A 129 -4.56 4.33 3.83
C TYR A 129 -3.13 4.16 3.30
N ASN A 130 -2.31 3.21 3.84
CA ASN A 130 -0.95 2.99 3.35
C ASN A 130 -0.90 2.53 1.89
N PRO A 131 -1.73 1.57 1.42
CA PRO A 131 -1.83 1.33 -0.01
C PRO A 131 -2.79 2.31 -0.70
N GLY A 132 -3.90 2.71 -0.06
CA GLY A 132 -4.97 3.48 -0.69
C GLY A 132 -4.53 4.83 -1.24
N ILE A 133 -3.73 5.59 -0.50
CA ILE A 133 -3.23 6.91 -0.91
C ILE A 133 -2.11 6.79 -1.95
N PRO A 134 -1.02 6.04 -1.73
CA PRO A 134 0.04 5.89 -2.72
C PRO A 134 -0.41 5.34 -4.06
N TYR A 135 -1.33 4.39 -4.04
CA TYR A 135 -1.92 3.84 -5.26
C TYR A 135 -3.05 4.70 -5.86
N GLY A 136 -3.36 5.84 -5.26
CA GLY A 136 -4.34 6.79 -5.79
C GLY A 136 -5.80 6.33 -5.77
N ALA A 137 -6.11 5.21 -5.11
CA ALA A 137 -7.50 4.80 -4.90
C ALA A 137 -8.23 5.78 -3.96
N LEU A 138 -7.53 6.25 -2.93
CA LEU A 138 -7.97 7.27 -1.98
C LEU A 138 -7.20 8.57 -2.19
N ALA A 139 -7.84 9.71 -1.93
CA ALA A 139 -7.17 11.00 -1.86
C ALA A 139 -6.53 11.22 -0.48
N ALA A 140 -5.39 11.92 -0.47
CA ALA A 140 -4.79 12.45 0.76
C ALA A 140 -5.50 13.76 1.16
N ASP A 141 -6.81 13.72 1.37
CA ASP A 141 -7.64 14.88 1.69
C ASP A 141 -7.70 15.15 3.21
N ASP A 142 -8.45 16.19 3.60
CA ASP A 142 -8.61 16.56 5.01
C ASP A 142 -9.38 15.50 5.81
N ARG A 143 -10.22 14.68 5.16
CA ARG A 143 -10.94 13.59 5.82
C ARG A 143 -9.97 12.48 6.18
N ALA A 144 -9.16 12.03 5.21
CA ALA A 144 -8.12 11.02 5.43
C ALA A 144 -7.13 11.47 6.53
N ALA A 145 -6.63 12.71 6.44
CA ALA A 145 -5.72 13.26 7.43
C ALA A 145 -6.31 13.24 8.85
N ARG A 146 -7.56 13.70 9.03
CA ARG A 146 -8.23 13.70 10.35
C ARG A 146 -8.44 12.29 10.90
N GLU A 147 -8.79 11.33 10.07
CA GLU A 147 -9.00 9.93 10.50
C GLU A 147 -7.70 9.28 10.94
N ILE A 148 -6.62 9.49 10.18
CA ILE A 148 -5.28 8.99 10.51
C ILE A 148 -4.74 9.68 11.78
N GLU A 149 -4.95 11.00 11.93
CA GLU A 149 -4.58 11.73 13.16
C GLU A 149 -5.35 11.26 14.38
N ASP A 150 -6.61 10.85 14.21
CA ASP A 150 -7.39 10.25 15.30
C ASP A 150 -6.79 8.90 15.73
N ALA A 151 -6.42 8.05 14.77
CA ALA A 151 -5.73 6.79 15.06
C ALA A 151 -4.39 7.02 15.78
N LEU A 152 -3.58 7.99 15.31
CA LEU A 152 -2.32 8.37 15.96
C LEU A 152 -2.53 8.83 17.41
N ARG A 153 -3.53 9.67 17.66
CA ARG A 153 -3.84 10.18 19.00
C ARG A 153 -4.31 9.06 19.95
N ILE A 154 -5.06 8.09 19.45
CA ILE A 154 -5.50 6.92 20.22
C ILE A 154 -4.31 6.01 20.51
N ALA A 155 -3.47 5.72 19.53
CA ALA A 155 -2.26 4.93 19.68
C ALA A 155 -1.28 5.55 20.69
N ASP A 156 -1.04 6.86 20.61
CA ASP A 156 -0.15 7.59 21.53
C ASP A 156 -0.63 7.48 23.01
N ARG A 157 -1.93 7.54 23.23
CA ARG A 157 -2.51 7.41 24.59
C ARG A 157 -2.50 5.99 25.13
N SER A 158 -2.46 5.00 24.28
CA SER A 158 -2.48 3.58 24.69
C SER A 158 -1.17 3.11 25.26
N GLY A 159 -0.04 3.74 24.87
CA GLY A 159 1.30 3.26 25.16
C GLY A 159 1.70 2.00 24.37
N ASP A 160 0.96 1.67 23.30
CA ASP A 160 1.29 0.59 22.38
C ASP A 160 2.25 1.08 21.30
N ASP A 161 3.51 0.67 21.40
CA ASP A 161 4.59 1.12 20.50
C ASP A 161 4.35 0.71 19.04
N LEU A 162 3.76 -0.47 18.80
CA LEU A 162 3.46 -0.92 17.43
C LEU A 162 2.31 -0.13 16.82
N ALA A 163 1.23 0.09 17.58
CA ALA A 163 0.12 0.93 17.12
C ALA A 163 0.59 2.36 16.80
N LEU A 164 1.45 2.92 17.64
CA LEU A 164 2.04 4.25 17.46
C LEU A 164 2.91 4.31 16.20
N ALA A 165 3.74 3.29 15.98
CA ALA A 165 4.62 3.18 14.82
C ALA A 165 3.83 3.08 13.50
N VAL A 166 2.80 2.23 13.45
CA VAL A 166 1.88 2.10 12.31
C VAL A 166 1.16 3.42 12.02
N ALA A 167 0.61 4.07 13.04
CA ALA A 167 -0.12 5.32 12.88
C ALA A 167 0.79 6.47 12.41
N ARG A 168 2.05 6.56 12.90
CA ARG A 168 3.06 7.52 12.44
C ARG A 168 3.43 7.31 10.98
N MET A 169 3.67 6.06 10.57
CA MET A 169 3.94 5.72 9.18
C MET A 169 2.77 6.13 8.28
N THR A 170 1.56 5.76 8.65
CA THR A 170 0.35 6.07 7.88
C THR A 170 0.15 7.57 7.72
N LEU A 171 0.32 8.35 8.80
CA LEU A 171 0.24 9.81 8.74
C LEU A 171 1.37 10.40 7.88
N GLY A 172 2.59 9.91 8.04
CA GLY A 172 3.74 10.34 7.26
C GLY A 172 3.51 10.14 5.76
N VAL A 173 3.07 8.95 5.36
CA VAL A 173 2.70 8.63 3.97
C VAL A 173 1.59 9.55 3.46
N ALA A 174 0.53 9.77 4.23
CA ALA A 174 -0.56 10.65 3.82
C ALA A 174 -0.09 12.10 3.64
N LEU A 175 0.69 12.63 4.57
CA LEU A 175 1.14 14.02 4.55
C LEU A 175 2.11 14.34 3.41
N VAL A 176 2.99 13.42 3.02
CA VAL A 176 3.88 13.63 1.84
C VAL A 176 3.13 13.62 0.50
N HIS A 177 1.84 13.24 0.50
CA HIS A 177 0.95 13.35 -0.65
C HIS A 177 0.07 14.61 -0.63
N ARG A 178 0.21 15.46 0.40
CA ARG A 178 -0.52 16.73 0.51
C ARG A 178 0.15 17.84 -0.32
N HIS A 179 -0.56 18.95 -0.46
CA HIS A 179 -0.16 20.03 -1.37
C HIS A 179 0.72 21.09 -0.71
N THR A 180 0.64 21.28 0.63
CA THR A 180 1.41 22.31 1.32
C THR A 180 2.79 21.83 1.75
N ASP A 181 3.80 22.71 1.68
CA ASP A 181 5.16 22.38 2.12
C ASP A 181 5.19 22.01 3.61
N ALA A 182 4.44 22.72 4.44
CA ALA A 182 4.38 22.47 5.89
C ALA A 182 3.85 21.05 6.21
N GLU A 183 2.84 20.56 5.48
CA GLU A 183 2.33 19.20 5.63
C GLU A 183 3.36 18.16 5.18
N ARG A 184 4.00 18.40 4.03
CA ARG A 184 5.06 17.50 3.52
C ARG A 184 6.27 17.45 4.45
N ASP A 185 6.72 18.58 4.98
CA ASP A 185 7.82 18.65 5.96
C ASP A 185 7.49 17.86 7.24
N ARG A 186 6.25 17.95 7.72
CA ARG A 186 5.77 17.14 8.85
C ARG A 186 5.75 15.67 8.49
N GLY A 187 5.25 15.31 7.31
CA GLY A 187 5.23 13.94 6.81
C GLY A 187 6.63 13.36 6.69
N GLN A 188 7.58 14.10 6.12
CA GLN A 188 8.98 13.70 6.00
C GLN A 188 9.62 13.42 7.36
N LYS A 189 9.36 14.25 8.38
CA LYS A 189 9.86 14.02 9.75
C LYS A 189 9.33 12.72 10.33
N LEU A 190 8.01 12.46 10.21
CA LEU A 190 7.40 11.23 10.68
C LEU A 190 7.99 10.00 9.97
N LEU A 191 8.17 10.06 8.65
CA LEU A 191 8.77 8.96 7.88
C LEU A 191 10.24 8.74 8.25
N ALA A 192 11.01 9.78 8.55
CA ALA A 192 12.39 9.66 9.02
C ALA A 192 12.46 8.97 10.39
N GLU A 193 11.58 9.34 11.33
CA GLU A 193 11.48 8.67 12.64
C GLU A 193 11.15 7.18 12.48
N VAL A 194 10.23 6.84 11.58
CA VAL A 194 9.83 5.46 11.28
C VAL A 194 10.96 4.68 10.62
N SER A 195 11.63 5.26 9.62
CA SER A 195 12.77 4.64 8.93
C SER A 195 13.91 4.27 9.89
N ASP A 196 14.12 5.08 10.91
CA ASP A 196 15.09 4.83 11.97
C ASP A 196 14.62 3.80 13.02
N ALA A 197 13.33 3.83 13.37
CA ALA A 197 12.78 3.02 14.44
C ALA A 197 12.55 1.57 14.02
N PHE A 198 12.00 1.32 12.83
CA PHE A 198 11.63 -0.02 12.37
C PHE A 198 12.79 -1.02 12.36
N PRO A 199 13.97 -0.71 11.78
CA PRO A 199 15.10 -1.63 11.82
C PRO A 199 15.62 -1.89 13.24
N ARG A 200 15.59 -0.88 14.11
CA ARG A 200 16.08 -1.03 15.50
C ARG A 200 15.16 -1.87 16.37
N GLN A 201 13.85 -1.79 16.12
CA GLN A 201 12.81 -2.49 16.90
C GLN A 201 12.39 -3.82 16.27
N GLY A 202 12.80 -4.09 15.03
CA GLY A 202 12.39 -5.27 14.27
C GLY A 202 10.93 -5.24 13.84
N TYR A 203 10.32 -4.03 13.73
CA TYR A 203 8.95 -3.86 13.28
C TYR A 203 8.89 -3.62 11.77
N LEU A 204 7.88 -4.17 11.09
CA LEU A 204 7.44 -3.83 9.74
C LEU A 204 8.60 -3.56 8.74
N LEU A 205 9.61 -4.43 8.73
CA LEU A 205 10.77 -4.26 7.85
C LEU A 205 10.38 -4.32 6.37
N CYS A 206 9.26 -4.99 6.05
CA CYS A 206 8.63 -5.01 4.73
C CYS A 206 8.23 -3.61 4.22
N ASP A 207 7.88 -2.68 5.12
CA ASP A 207 7.45 -1.32 4.76
C ASP A 207 8.61 -0.32 4.64
N VAL A 208 9.81 -0.64 5.16
CA VAL A 208 10.98 0.26 5.11
C VAL A 208 11.33 0.72 3.68
N PRO A 209 11.28 -0.14 2.65
CA PRO A 209 11.54 0.30 1.28
C PRO A 209 10.57 1.36 0.79
N LEU A 210 9.26 1.26 1.12
CA LEU A 210 8.26 2.26 0.79
C LEU A 210 8.57 3.60 1.46
N VAL A 211 8.84 3.58 2.77
CA VAL A 211 9.21 4.76 3.55
C VAL A 211 10.41 5.47 2.92
N ASN A 212 11.45 4.71 2.58
CA ASN A 212 12.68 5.25 1.98
C ASN A 212 12.47 5.84 0.59
N VAL A 213 11.57 5.27 -0.22
CA VAL A 213 11.21 5.84 -1.54
C VAL A 213 10.56 7.21 -1.38
N TYR A 214 9.65 7.37 -0.42
CA TYR A 214 9.01 8.67 -0.19
C TYR A 214 9.96 9.70 0.45
N LEU A 215 10.86 9.29 1.34
CA LEU A 215 11.93 10.15 1.82
C LEU A 215 12.85 10.62 0.69
N ALA A 216 13.20 9.72 -0.24
CA ALA A 216 13.99 10.06 -1.42
C ALA A 216 13.22 11.03 -2.34
N ARG A 217 11.90 10.82 -2.54
CA ARG A 217 11.07 11.74 -3.32
C ARG A 217 11.06 13.16 -2.74
N GLU A 218 10.92 13.30 -1.43
CA GLU A 218 10.95 14.62 -0.79
C GLU A 218 12.35 15.27 -0.88
N ARG A 219 13.44 14.50 -0.79
CA ARG A 219 14.81 15.00 -1.07
C ARG A 219 14.93 15.53 -2.50
N ALA A 220 14.43 14.78 -3.49
CA ALA A 220 14.46 15.22 -4.89
C ALA A 220 13.72 16.54 -5.11
N ARG A 221 12.60 16.76 -4.42
CA ARG A 221 11.84 18.02 -4.44
C ARG A 221 12.63 19.19 -3.82
N CYS A 222 13.46 18.91 -2.80
CA CYS A 222 14.35 19.89 -2.19
C CYS A 222 15.61 20.18 -3.04
N GLY A 223 15.78 19.53 -4.21
CA GLY A 223 16.88 19.78 -5.15
C GLY A 223 17.97 18.71 -5.19
N ASP A 224 18.00 17.78 -4.24
CA ASP A 224 18.98 16.69 -4.18
C ASP A 224 18.50 15.49 -5.02
N ARG A 225 18.38 15.71 -6.34
CA ARG A 225 17.81 14.72 -7.25
C ARG A 225 18.71 13.53 -7.51
N ASP A 226 20.02 13.73 -7.59
CA ASP A 226 20.98 12.68 -7.97
C ASP A 226 21.07 11.61 -6.86
N GLU A 227 21.24 12.02 -5.60
CA GLU A 227 21.27 11.10 -4.48
C GLU A 227 19.91 10.42 -4.28
N ALA A 228 18.82 11.16 -4.44
CA ALA A 228 17.47 10.62 -4.34
C ALA A 228 17.21 9.51 -5.36
N ILE A 229 17.63 9.69 -6.61
CA ILE A 229 17.48 8.67 -7.67
C ILE A 229 18.30 7.42 -7.37
N LEU A 230 19.51 7.57 -6.81
CA LEU A 230 20.32 6.40 -6.37
C LEU A 230 19.58 5.59 -5.31
N LEU A 231 18.96 6.24 -4.33
CA LEU A 231 18.17 5.58 -3.29
C LEU A 231 16.92 4.90 -3.87
N MET A 232 16.22 5.54 -4.80
CA MET A 232 15.06 4.97 -5.48
C MET A 232 15.42 3.74 -6.31
N ARG A 233 16.53 3.78 -7.06
CA ARG A 233 17.06 2.62 -7.81
C ARG A 233 17.32 1.44 -6.89
N ALA A 234 17.98 1.67 -5.75
CA ALA A 234 18.25 0.64 -4.77
C ALA A 234 16.95 0.04 -4.19
N ALA A 235 15.96 0.88 -3.91
CA ALA A 235 14.66 0.43 -3.42
C ALA A 235 13.92 -0.42 -4.46
N VAL A 236 13.85 0.01 -5.72
CA VAL A 236 13.26 -0.76 -6.82
C VAL A 236 13.95 -2.11 -6.96
N ASP A 237 15.27 -2.14 -7.03
CA ASP A 237 16.03 -3.39 -7.17
C ASP A 237 15.84 -4.34 -5.98
N ASN A 238 15.69 -3.81 -4.78
CA ASN A 238 15.41 -4.62 -3.59
C ASN A 238 14.03 -5.27 -3.67
N GLN A 239 13.00 -4.54 -4.12
CA GLN A 239 11.64 -5.06 -4.28
C GLN A 239 11.59 -6.19 -5.32
N PHE A 240 12.25 -6.02 -6.45
CA PHE A 240 12.31 -7.06 -7.48
C PHE A 240 13.08 -8.29 -7.02
N ARG A 241 14.18 -8.14 -6.28
CA ARG A 241 14.95 -9.26 -5.70
C ARG A 241 14.23 -9.96 -4.56
N GLY A 242 13.48 -9.22 -3.76
CA GLY A 242 12.69 -9.73 -2.63
C GLY A 242 11.39 -10.44 -3.03
N GLY A 243 11.05 -10.45 -4.32
CA GLY A 243 9.81 -11.08 -4.83
C GLY A 243 8.55 -10.27 -4.56
N GLN A 244 8.69 -8.97 -4.31
CA GLN A 244 7.57 -8.04 -4.08
C GLN A 244 7.37 -7.00 -5.21
N PRO A 245 7.58 -7.36 -6.49
CA PRO A 245 7.41 -6.38 -7.56
C PRO A 245 5.96 -5.89 -7.70
N LEU A 246 4.99 -6.69 -7.24
CA LEU A 246 3.56 -6.43 -7.43
C LEU A 246 2.94 -5.53 -6.35
N LEU A 247 3.56 -5.41 -5.18
CA LEU A 247 3.09 -4.51 -4.14
C LEU A 247 3.93 -3.21 -4.16
N TRP A 248 4.96 -3.12 -3.35
CA TRP A 248 5.74 -1.88 -3.21
C TRP A 248 6.64 -1.57 -4.43
N GLY A 249 7.01 -2.59 -5.23
CA GLY A 249 7.81 -2.41 -6.44
C GLY A 249 7.12 -1.57 -7.52
N VAL A 250 5.80 -1.67 -7.66
CA VAL A 250 5.01 -0.81 -8.58
C VAL A 250 5.12 0.65 -8.17
N LEU A 251 4.92 0.95 -6.89
CA LEU A 251 5.00 2.32 -6.37
C LEU A 251 6.42 2.89 -6.47
N ALA A 252 7.42 2.12 -6.05
CA ALA A 252 8.82 2.53 -6.12
C ALA A 252 9.24 2.84 -7.57
N THR A 253 8.84 2.00 -8.52
CA THR A 253 9.09 2.22 -9.95
C THR A 253 8.39 3.47 -10.45
N GLY A 254 7.13 3.70 -10.07
CA GLY A 254 6.39 4.91 -10.44
C GLY A 254 7.08 6.19 -9.96
N VAL A 255 7.49 6.23 -8.70
CA VAL A 255 8.21 7.37 -8.12
C VAL A 255 9.57 7.60 -8.80
N LEU A 256 10.32 6.52 -9.08
CA LEU A 256 11.59 6.61 -9.82
C LEU A 256 11.37 7.20 -11.22
N VAL A 257 10.42 6.66 -11.98
CA VAL A 257 10.10 7.11 -13.34
C VAL A 257 9.73 8.59 -13.36
N GLU A 258 8.83 9.02 -12.47
CA GLU A 258 8.45 10.42 -12.36
C GLU A 258 9.65 11.32 -12.05
N THR A 259 10.50 10.91 -11.10
CA THR A 259 11.67 11.70 -10.71
C THR A 259 12.71 11.80 -11.83
N LEU A 260 12.94 10.72 -12.60
CA LEU A 260 13.80 10.73 -13.78
C LEU A 260 13.27 11.70 -14.84
N LEU A 261 11.99 11.59 -15.19
CA LEU A 261 11.36 12.45 -16.19
C LEU A 261 11.33 13.94 -15.76
N ASP A 262 11.23 14.22 -14.45
CA ASP A 262 11.31 15.58 -13.90
C ASP A 262 12.75 16.13 -13.87
N ARG A 263 13.77 15.26 -13.68
CA ARG A 263 15.18 15.67 -13.76
C ARG A 263 15.61 15.98 -15.17
N CYS A 264 15.17 15.18 -16.12
CA CYS A 264 15.39 15.35 -17.57
C CYS A 264 16.88 15.45 -17.95
N ALA A 265 17.75 14.65 -17.29
CA ALA A 265 19.17 14.54 -17.65
C ALA A 265 19.37 13.53 -18.80
N ASP A 266 20.58 13.54 -19.40
CA ASP A 266 20.93 12.58 -20.44
C ASP A 266 20.79 11.13 -19.93
N GLY A 267 20.01 10.33 -20.67
CA GLY A 267 19.74 8.93 -20.34
C GLY A 267 18.52 8.69 -19.43
N ASP A 268 17.94 9.70 -18.79
CA ASP A 268 16.81 9.55 -17.87
C ASP A 268 15.57 8.97 -18.55
N VAL A 269 15.28 9.42 -19.77
CA VAL A 269 14.12 8.93 -20.53
C VAL A 269 14.29 7.45 -20.87
N ALA A 270 15.48 7.03 -21.29
CA ALA A 270 15.76 5.63 -21.61
C ALA A 270 15.71 4.73 -20.35
N GLU A 271 16.17 5.25 -19.21
CA GLU A 271 16.07 4.52 -17.96
C GLU A 271 14.62 4.40 -17.46
N ALA A 272 13.84 5.47 -17.58
CA ALA A 272 12.41 5.45 -17.25
C ALA A 272 11.65 4.42 -18.12
N GLU A 273 11.96 4.36 -19.42
CA GLU A 273 11.40 3.38 -20.34
C GLU A 273 11.76 1.95 -19.94
N ALA A 274 13.03 1.67 -19.66
CA ALA A 274 13.47 0.36 -19.18
C ALA A 274 12.82 -0.06 -17.85
N ALA A 275 12.61 0.89 -16.93
CA ALA A 275 11.93 0.62 -15.65
C ALA A 275 10.45 0.27 -15.87
N ILE A 276 9.75 0.95 -16.78
CA ILE A 276 8.36 0.65 -17.16
C ILE A 276 8.26 -0.72 -17.82
N GLU A 277 9.18 -1.06 -18.72
CA GLU A 277 9.23 -2.37 -19.37
C GLU A 277 9.49 -3.50 -18.36
N ARG A 278 10.44 -3.31 -17.45
CA ARG A 278 10.72 -4.26 -16.36
C ARG A 278 9.48 -4.53 -15.52
N LEU A 279 8.72 -3.47 -15.18
CA LEU A 279 7.48 -3.62 -14.45
C LEU A 279 6.40 -4.34 -15.26
N ALA A 280 6.30 -4.05 -16.56
CA ALA A 280 5.35 -4.70 -17.46
C ALA A 280 5.64 -6.19 -17.67
N ALA A 281 6.90 -6.61 -17.59
CA ALA A 281 7.32 -8.00 -17.69
C ALA A 281 7.03 -8.82 -16.43
N ALA A 282 6.78 -8.19 -15.28
CA ALA A 282 6.36 -8.90 -14.07
C ALA A 282 4.96 -9.47 -14.28
N HIS A 283 4.82 -10.79 -14.04
CA HIS A 283 3.54 -11.47 -14.21
C HIS A 283 2.48 -10.86 -13.28
N ASP A 284 1.30 -10.57 -13.83
CA ASP A 284 0.16 -10.14 -13.05
C ASP A 284 -1.13 -10.86 -13.49
N GLU A 285 -2.09 -10.87 -12.60
CA GLU A 285 -3.42 -11.45 -12.83
C GLU A 285 -4.39 -10.44 -13.48
N GLY A 286 -3.88 -9.44 -14.20
CA GLY A 286 -4.71 -8.39 -14.81
C GLY A 286 -5.25 -7.37 -13.80
N LEU A 287 -4.43 -7.01 -12.81
CA LEU A 287 -4.79 -6.07 -11.75
C LEU A 287 -5.04 -4.66 -12.30
N VAL A 288 -6.25 -4.19 -12.10
CA VAL A 288 -6.74 -2.89 -12.60
C VAL A 288 -5.92 -1.71 -12.04
N ILE A 289 -5.48 -1.82 -10.77
CA ILE A 289 -4.63 -0.79 -10.15
C ILE A 289 -3.27 -0.62 -10.86
N ARG A 290 -2.72 -1.68 -11.44
CA ARG A 290 -1.48 -1.61 -12.24
C ARG A 290 -1.73 -1.00 -13.60
N GLU A 291 -2.86 -1.33 -14.23
CA GLU A 291 -3.20 -0.78 -15.54
C GLU A 291 -3.37 0.75 -15.50
N ILE A 292 -4.06 1.27 -14.47
CA ILE A 292 -4.24 2.72 -14.34
C ILE A 292 -2.90 3.44 -14.08
N LEU A 293 -2.01 2.87 -13.26
CA LEU A 293 -0.67 3.40 -13.04
C LEU A 293 0.18 3.34 -14.33
N ARG A 294 0.07 2.25 -15.09
CA ARG A 294 0.76 2.10 -16.37
C ARG A 294 0.33 3.15 -17.39
N LEU A 295 -0.97 3.44 -17.47
CA LEU A 295 -1.48 4.53 -18.34
C LEU A 295 -0.88 5.87 -17.94
N ARG A 296 -0.81 6.16 -16.63
CA ARG A 296 -0.23 7.41 -16.13
C ARG A 296 1.24 7.55 -16.49
N VAL A 297 2.09 6.55 -16.22
CA VAL A 297 3.53 6.64 -16.52
C VAL A 297 3.80 6.65 -18.02
N ARG A 298 3.00 5.97 -18.85
CA ARG A 298 3.09 6.05 -20.31
C ARG A 298 2.73 7.41 -20.86
N ALA A 299 1.71 8.07 -20.29
CA ALA A 299 1.41 9.46 -20.66
C ALA A 299 2.60 10.38 -20.36
N LEU A 300 3.20 10.27 -19.16
CA LEU A 300 4.36 11.07 -18.81
C LEU A 300 5.57 10.79 -19.72
N LEU A 301 5.81 9.55 -20.07
CA LEU A 301 6.87 9.15 -20.99
C LEU A 301 6.64 9.70 -22.42
N ALA A 302 5.41 9.58 -22.94
CA ALA A 302 5.07 10.14 -24.26
C ALA A 302 5.29 11.66 -24.31
N ARG A 303 4.95 12.36 -23.21
CA ARG A 303 5.24 13.79 -23.07
C ARG A 303 6.75 14.08 -23.10
N ALA A 304 7.55 13.30 -22.42
CA ALA A 304 9.01 13.45 -22.39
C ALA A 304 9.64 13.22 -23.77
N HIS A 305 9.08 12.31 -24.57
CA HIS A 305 9.46 12.11 -25.98
C HIS A 305 8.96 13.20 -26.93
N GLY A 306 8.10 14.12 -26.48
CA GLY A 306 7.47 15.12 -27.33
C GLY A 306 6.37 14.57 -28.25
N ASP A 307 5.90 13.33 -28.02
CA ASP A 307 4.80 12.73 -28.77
C ASP A 307 3.44 13.20 -28.23
N ALA A 308 2.97 14.33 -28.76
CA ALA A 308 1.71 14.94 -28.34
C ALA A 308 0.50 14.05 -28.60
N THR A 309 0.53 13.20 -29.64
CA THR A 309 -0.59 12.31 -30.01
C THR A 309 -0.69 11.16 -29.00
N ALA A 310 0.40 10.47 -28.74
CA ALA A 310 0.43 9.40 -27.74
C ALA A 310 0.15 9.92 -26.33
N TYR A 311 0.67 11.12 -26.00
CA TYR A 311 0.36 11.77 -24.70
C TYR A 311 -1.14 11.99 -24.54
N ALA A 312 -1.82 12.58 -25.54
CA ALA A 312 -3.26 12.83 -25.47
C ALA A 312 -4.06 11.52 -25.32
N ASP A 313 -3.72 10.47 -26.10
CA ASP A 313 -4.39 9.16 -26.01
C ASP A 313 -4.25 8.54 -24.62
N PHE A 314 -3.01 8.42 -24.11
CA PHE A 314 -2.78 7.81 -22.78
C PHE A 314 -3.40 8.64 -21.66
N ARG A 315 -3.31 9.97 -21.71
CA ARG A 315 -3.91 10.88 -20.72
C ARG A 315 -5.44 10.73 -20.67
N ASP A 316 -6.10 10.72 -21.82
CA ASP A 316 -7.57 10.65 -21.90
C ASP A 316 -8.07 9.28 -21.41
N ARG A 317 -7.42 8.20 -21.82
CA ARG A 317 -7.71 6.84 -21.31
C ARG A 317 -7.48 6.75 -19.81
N TYR A 318 -6.42 7.36 -19.30
CA TYR A 318 -6.13 7.43 -17.86
C TYR A 318 -7.25 8.17 -17.11
N ARG A 319 -7.70 9.33 -17.61
CA ARG A 319 -8.80 10.11 -17.02
C ARG A 319 -10.10 9.33 -17.00
N ASP A 320 -10.44 8.68 -18.10
CA ASP A 320 -11.68 7.90 -18.20
C ASP A 320 -11.66 6.70 -17.25
N MET A 321 -10.54 6.02 -17.16
CA MET A 321 -10.37 4.91 -16.24
C MET A 321 -10.45 5.36 -14.77
N ALA A 322 -9.80 6.46 -14.39
CA ALA A 322 -9.86 7.02 -13.05
C ALA A 322 -11.31 7.36 -12.62
N LYS A 323 -12.08 7.98 -13.53
CA LYS A 323 -13.50 8.29 -13.32
C LYS A 323 -14.36 7.03 -13.19
N THR A 324 -14.17 6.06 -14.07
CA THR A 324 -14.94 4.81 -14.08
C THR A 324 -14.74 4.02 -12.78
N LEU A 325 -13.52 3.96 -12.29
CA LEU A 325 -13.17 3.28 -11.05
C LEU A 325 -13.50 4.13 -9.80
N GLY A 326 -13.67 5.44 -9.99
CA GLY A 326 -13.90 6.39 -8.92
C GLY A 326 -12.67 6.54 -8.00
N TYR A 327 -11.44 6.37 -8.50
CA TYR A 327 -10.24 6.49 -7.70
C TYR A 327 -9.87 7.96 -7.50
N GLU A 328 -10.11 8.46 -6.30
CA GLU A 328 -10.06 9.89 -5.96
C GLU A 328 -8.68 10.51 -6.18
N GLY A 329 -7.62 9.82 -5.77
CA GLY A 329 -6.24 10.27 -6.00
C GLY A 329 -5.90 10.31 -7.48
N HIS A 330 -6.24 9.26 -8.25
CA HIS A 330 -6.01 9.23 -9.69
C HIS A 330 -6.82 10.31 -10.43
N MET A 331 -8.06 10.61 -9.99
CA MET A 331 -8.84 11.71 -10.57
C MET A 331 -8.14 13.04 -10.35
N ALA A 332 -7.67 13.32 -9.13
CA ALA A 332 -6.92 14.53 -8.83
C ALA A 332 -5.59 14.62 -9.62
N TRP A 333 -4.85 13.53 -9.72
CA TRP A 333 -3.61 13.49 -10.53
C TRP A 333 -3.86 13.68 -12.02
N ALA A 334 -4.96 13.13 -12.55
CA ALA A 334 -5.34 13.29 -13.95
C ALA A 334 -5.76 14.72 -14.28
N GLU A 335 -6.40 15.42 -13.35
CA GLU A 335 -6.75 16.83 -13.48
C GLU A 335 -5.50 17.73 -13.46
N ALA A 336 -4.49 17.38 -12.67
CA ALA A 336 -3.23 18.09 -12.58
C ALA A 336 -2.29 17.85 -13.79
N MET A 337 -2.58 16.88 -14.63
CA MET A 337 -1.79 16.64 -15.86
C MET A 337 -2.08 17.75 -16.88
N PRO A 338 -1.01 18.39 -17.43
CA PRO A 338 -1.11 19.51 -18.36
C PRO A 338 -1.79 19.11 -19.70
#